data_1d2b4b990b626943f7a081a172f54fbb
#
_entry.id   1d2b4b990b626943f7a081a172f54fbb
#
_cell.length_a   1.000
_cell.length_b   1.000
_cell.length_c   1.000
_cell.angle_alpha   90.00
_cell.angle_beta   90.00
_cell.angle_gamma   90.00
#
_symmetry.space_group_name_H-M   'P 1'
#
loop_
_entity.id
_entity.type
_entity.pdbx_description
1 polymer ?
#
loop_
_entity_poly.entity_id
_entity_poly.type
_entity_poly.pdbx_seq_one_letter_code
_entity_poly.pdbx_strand_id
1 'polypeptide(L)' 'MKEIQYDISDLEPISACCGADIIYHDICDDCHEHCDNIYETEDGIYVNEDGYEE' A
#
# COMPACT_ATOMS: atom_id res chain seq x y z
N MET A 1 10.58 -14.58 -16.35
CA MET A 1 10.05 -13.24 -16.30
C MET A 1 10.69 -12.46 -15.18
N LYS A 2 10.92 -11.19 -15.38
CA LYS A 2 11.47 -10.35 -14.34
C LYS A 2 10.36 -9.65 -13.59
N GLU A 3 10.44 -9.68 -12.28
CA GLU A 3 9.56 -8.89 -11.46
C GLU A 3 10.12 -7.48 -11.36
N ILE A 4 9.26 -6.50 -11.42
CA ILE A 4 9.64 -5.11 -11.27
C ILE A 4 9.37 -4.70 -9.84
N GLN A 5 10.41 -4.26 -9.15
CA GLN A 5 10.27 -3.75 -7.81
C GLN A 5 10.21 -2.22 -7.86
N TYR A 6 9.15 -1.68 -7.30
CA TYR A 6 8.96 -0.24 -7.26
C TYR A 6 9.54 0.34 -5.98
N ASP A 7 10.05 1.56 -6.08
CA ASP A 7 10.55 2.26 -4.92
C ASP A 7 9.38 2.88 -4.16
N ILE A 8 9.13 2.37 -2.97
CA ILE A 8 8.01 2.84 -2.15
C ILE A 8 8.45 3.78 -1.04
N SER A 9 9.73 4.15 -1.00
CA SER A 9 10.24 4.97 0.10
C SER A 9 9.62 6.37 0.16
N ASP A 10 9.18 6.87 -0.98
CA ASP A 10 8.52 8.18 -1.05
C ASP A 10 7.00 8.08 -1.08
N LEU A 11 6.47 6.88 -0.97
CA LEU A 11 5.04 6.66 -1.05
C LEU A 11 4.45 6.45 0.34
N GLU A 12 3.19 6.80 0.49
CA GLU A 12 2.47 6.60 1.74
C GLU A 12 1.60 5.36 1.62
N PRO A 13 1.51 4.56 2.70
CA PRO A 13 0.67 3.38 2.68
C PRO A 13 -0.82 3.75 2.71
N ILE A 14 -1.60 2.93 2.02
CA ILE A 14 -3.06 3.03 2.11
C ILE A 14 -3.60 1.65 2.46
N SER A 15 -4.83 1.63 2.97
CA SER A 15 -5.43 0.35 3.38
C SER A 15 -5.90 -0.42 2.17
N ALA A 16 -5.62 -1.72 2.16
CA ALA A 16 -6.07 -2.59 1.07
C ALA A 16 -7.58 -2.83 1.10
N CYS A 17 -8.21 -2.60 2.25
CA CYS A 17 -9.63 -2.86 2.39
C CYS A 17 -10.51 -1.70 1.93
N CYS A 18 -10.13 -0.48 2.25
CA CYS A 18 -10.95 0.70 1.98
C CYS A 18 -10.27 1.75 1.11
N GLY A 19 -8.98 1.61 0.89
CA GLY A 19 -8.20 2.62 0.17
C GLY A 19 -7.99 3.88 0.98
N ALA A 20 -8.21 3.82 2.31
CA ALA A 20 -8.01 4.96 3.20
C ALA A 20 -6.59 4.97 3.74
N ASP A 21 -6.27 6.02 4.50
CA ASP A 21 -4.96 6.10 5.14
C ASP A 21 -4.78 4.98 6.17
N ILE A 22 -3.53 4.67 6.45
CA ILE A 22 -3.19 3.70 7.47
C ILE A 22 -2.75 4.45 8.72
N ILE A 23 -3.31 4.06 9.86
CA ILE A 23 -2.90 4.54 11.17
C ILE A 23 -2.37 3.35 11.98
N TYR A 24 -1.52 3.61 12.94
CA TYR A 24 -0.96 2.56 13.81
C TYR A 24 -0.35 1.39 13.01
N HIS A 25 0.33 1.67 11.89
CA HIS A 25 1.05 0.72 11.03
C HIS A 25 0.16 -0.16 10.15
N ASP A 26 -0.95 -0.67 10.65
CA ASP A 26 -1.78 -1.60 9.90
C ASP A 26 -3.27 -1.44 10.15
N ILE A 27 -3.65 -0.34 10.77
CA ILE A 27 -5.07 -0.07 11.04
C ILE A 27 -5.62 0.89 10.00
N CYS A 28 -6.71 0.51 9.37
CA CYS A 28 -7.39 1.36 8.40
C CYS A 28 -8.07 2.53 9.11
N ASP A 29 -7.85 3.75 8.61
CA ASP A 29 -8.44 4.94 9.20
C ASP A 29 -9.96 5.00 9.00
N ASP A 30 -10.46 4.25 8.04
CA ASP A 30 -11.90 4.26 7.73
C ASP A 30 -12.66 3.23 8.55
N CYS A 31 -12.30 1.96 8.46
CA CYS A 31 -13.01 0.91 9.17
C CYS A 31 -12.38 0.55 10.52
N HIS A 32 -11.18 1.03 10.82
CA HIS A 32 -10.46 0.81 12.07
C HIS A 32 -10.14 -0.66 12.33
N GLU A 33 -9.97 -1.42 11.26
CA GLU A 33 -9.60 -2.81 11.37
C GLU A 33 -8.20 -3.02 10.77
N HIS A 34 -7.61 -4.15 11.10
CA HIS A 34 -6.30 -4.50 10.54
C HIS A 34 -6.43 -4.74 9.04
N CYS A 35 -5.58 -4.07 8.27
CA CYS A 35 -5.56 -4.19 6.82
C CYS A 35 -4.13 -4.26 6.36
N ASP A 36 -3.94 -4.89 5.20
CA ASP A 36 -2.63 -4.88 4.58
C ASP A 36 -2.30 -3.48 4.07
N ASN A 37 -1.04 -3.13 4.11
CA ASN A 37 -0.56 -1.87 3.56
C ASN A 37 -0.24 -2.05 2.10
N ILE A 38 -0.79 -1.19 1.27
CA ILE A 38 -0.43 -1.13 -0.15
C ILE A 38 -0.02 0.30 -0.47
N TYR A 39 0.69 0.46 -1.56
CA TYR A 39 1.21 1.76 -1.98
C TYR A 39 0.78 2.01 -3.41
N GLU A 40 0.39 3.24 -3.71
CA GLU A 40 0.04 3.64 -5.06
C GLU A 40 1.20 4.41 -5.66
N THR A 41 1.69 3.95 -6.82
CA THR A 41 2.77 4.61 -7.53
C THR A 41 2.22 5.79 -8.35
N GLU A 42 3.14 6.61 -8.87
CA GLU A 42 2.77 7.73 -9.73
C GLU A 42 2.05 7.27 -11.00
N ASP A 43 2.30 6.04 -11.40
CA ASP A 43 1.65 5.47 -12.59
C ASP A 43 0.27 4.90 -12.27
N GLY A 44 -0.17 4.98 -11.03
CA GLY A 44 -1.45 4.44 -10.63
C GLY A 44 -1.45 2.94 -10.38
N ILE A 45 -0.26 2.38 -10.17
CA ILE A 45 -0.10 0.95 -9.91
C ILE A 45 -0.02 0.72 -8.41
N TYR A 46 -0.73 -0.28 -7.92
CA TYR A 46 -0.68 -0.64 -6.51
C TYR A 46 0.36 -1.72 -6.28
N VAL A 47 1.18 -1.51 -5.28
CA VAL A 47 2.26 -2.44 -4.93
C VAL A 47 2.18 -2.77 -3.44
N ASN A 48 2.77 -3.90 -3.06
CA ASN A 48 2.78 -4.34 -1.67
C ASN A 48 3.94 -3.69 -0.91
N GLU A 49 4.14 -4.12 0.33
CA GLU A 49 5.19 -3.57 1.18
C GLU A 49 6.59 -3.83 0.65
N ASP A 50 6.74 -4.82 -0.20
CA ASP A 50 8.02 -5.16 -0.80
C ASP A 50 8.27 -4.37 -2.09
N GLY A 51 7.25 -3.65 -2.57
CA GLY A 51 7.36 -2.88 -3.79
C GLY A 51 7.00 -3.64 -5.04
N TYR A 52 6.35 -4.78 -4.90
CA TYR A 52 5.91 -5.58 -6.03
C TYR A 52 4.42 -5.39 -6.29
N GLU A 53 4.02 -5.50 -7.55
CA GLU A 53 2.61 -5.41 -7.90
C GLU A 53 1.79 -6.47 -7.19
N GLU A 54 0.62 -6.05 -6.74
CA GLU A 54 -0.35 -6.97 -6.17
C GLU A 54 -0.96 -7.89 -7.23
#